data_cb645c19e8bae55853bef6a7da1d1624
#
_entry.id   cb645c19e8bae55853bef6a7da1d1624
#
_cell.length_a   1.000
_cell.length_b   1.000
_cell.length_c   1.000
_cell.angle_alpha   90.00
_cell.angle_beta   90.00
_cell.angle_gamma   90.00
#
_symmetry.space_group_name_H-M   'P 1'
#
loop_
_entity.id
_entity.type
_entity.pdbx_description
1 polymer ?
#
loop_
_entity_poly.entity_id
_entity_poly.type
_entity_poly.pdbx_seq_one_letter_code
_entity_poly.pdbx_strand_id
1 'polypeptide(L)'
;IKTENSIGNKTVGCYIYDHILKNPNEKIKGKLVRTIERKYYKEELKAILEKQIALQPELFTDQLFADCIRELYSKNATQQRNLAARDFVHLFVEDIIFYQRPLRKQKSTIANCTLESRSYIDKDSYTRKEASLKVCPKSNPYYQEFRVLQWLQNLKIYKIESDQEVTHEFIKTLEDKQQLFDFLMAQKEIDCEELLKYFLSLTYPNAKEKALKSELKKWKDTYRWNYVYDIGEKSSKKYPMNETRYELKRYLEKVANLPDDFLSSEVEYLLWHLIYSVTDKVAYEKGLKKFAQKHHLDEDSFVESFKKFKPYPSEYGSFSEKAIRKLLPLMRFGSYWDFNHIDKNTQKRIDDLITGVENEEIRTILREKAEKYQLEKETDFQDLPLWLAQYIVYNRHAEASSLEKWTSVNDLETYLNEFKQHSLRNPIVEQVVTETLRVVRDIWQQYGQGQANFFDEIHI
;
A
#
# COMPACT_ATOMS: atom_id res chain seq x y z
N ILE A 1 17.24 -29.16 19.80
CA ILE A 1 18.50 -29.29 20.53
C ILE A 1 18.32 -30.44 21.51
N LYS A 2 18.86 -31.63 21.16
CA LYS A 2 18.90 -32.76 22.05
C LYS A 2 20.29 -32.80 22.67
N THR A 3 20.39 -32.40 23.88
CA THR A 3 21.58 -32.78 24.65
C THR A 3 21.07 -33.38 25.93
N GLU A 4 21.46 -34.61 26.17
CA GLU A 4 21.15 -35.34 27.41
C GLU A 4 21.68 -34.64 28.66
N ASN A 5 22.60 -33.74 28.49
CA ASN A 5 23.24 -32.95 29.54
C ASN A 5 22.84 -31.48 29.54
N SER A 6 21.70 -31.16 28.95
CA SER A 6 21.25 -29.80 28.97
C SER A 6 20.68 -29.44 30.34
N ILE A 7 20.78 -28.20 30.67
CA ILE A 7 20.39 -27.56 31.92
C ILE A 7 19.04 -28.09 32.41
N GLY A 8 19.07 -28.87 33.50
CA GLY A 8 17.88 -29.33 34.17
C GLY A 8 17.01 -30.32 33.40
N ASN A 9 17.54 -31.14 32.53
CA ASN A 9 16.84 -32.17 31.75
C ASN A 9 15.73 -31.69 30.82
N LYS A 10 15.54 -30.40 30.66
CA LYS A 10 14.54 -29.86 29.76
C LYS A 10 15.13 -28.73 28.93
N THR A 11 15.39 -29.00 27.66
CA THR A 11 15.78 -28.00 26.71
C THR A 11 14.55 -27.26 26.19
N VAL A 12 14.77 -26.08 25.64
CA VAL A 12 13.73 -25.30 24.95
C VAL A 12 13.01 -26.14 23.88
N GLY A 13 13.74 -26.97 23.16
CA GLY A 13 13.17 -27.88 22.18
C GLY A 13 12.19 -28.87 22.74
N CYS A 14 12.44 -29.43 23.95
CA CYS A 14 11.52 -30.33 24.60
C CYS A 14 10.20 -29.65 25.01
N TYR A 15 10.24 -28.41 25.46
CA TYR A 15 9.03 -27.65 25.79
C TYR A 15 8.16 -27.36 24.58
N ILE A 16 8.74 -26.98 23.49
CA ILE A 16 8.03 -26.74 22.22
C ILE A 16 7.40 -28.06 21.75
N TYR A 17 8.15 -29.13 21.79
CA TYR A 17 7.70 -30.44 21.35
C TYR A 17 6.55 -30.96 22.22
N ASP A 18 6.65 -30.86 23.54
CA ASP A 18 5.60 -31.22 24.48
C ASP A 18 4.31 -30.40 24.24
N HIS A 19 4.44 -29.10 23.96
CA HIS A 19 3.31 -28.25 23.67
C HIS A 19 2.59 -28.67 22.38
N ILE A 20 3.32 -28.95 21.33
CA ILE A 20 2.79 -29.41 20.03
C ILE A 20 2.13 -30.79 20.18
N LEU A 21 2.74 -31.70 20.93
CA LEU A 21 2.21 -33.04 21.16
C LEU A 21 0.95 -33.05 22.01
N LYS A 22 0.86 -32.16 23.01
CA LYS A 22 -0.34 -32.05 23.87
C LYS A 22 -1.55 -31.50 23.13
N ASN A 23 -1.31 -30.69 22.07
CA ASN A 23 -2.36 -30.06 21.29
C ASN A 23 -2.22 -30.35 19.78
N PRO A 24 -2.23 -31.65 19.37
CA PRO A 24 -1.94 -32.02 17.99
C PRO A 24 -2.99 -31.51 16.98
N ASN A 25 -4.19 -31.17 17.44
CA ASN A 25 -5.30 -30.66 16.61
C ASN A 25 -5.43 -29.14 16.65
N GLU A 26 -4.63 -28.45 17.45
CA GLU A 26 -4.65 -27.01 17.55
C GLU A 26 -3.88 -26.40 16.36
N LYS A 27 -4.58 -25.66 15.49
CA LYS A 27 -3.96 -24.90 14.41
C LYS A 27 -3.21 -23.70 14.98
N ILE A 28 -2.02 -23.92 15.47
CA ILE A 28 -1.13 -22.85 15.95
C ILE A 28 -0.68 -22.06 14.74
N LYS A 29 -1.13 -20.80 14.65
CA LYS A 29 -0.64 -19.88 13.60
C LYS A 29 0.87 -19.73 13.72
N GLY A 30 1.60 -19.76 12.63
CA GLY A 30 3.07 -19.74 12.61
C GLY A 30 3.73 -18.61 13.42
N LYS A 31 3.01 -17.48 13.62
CA LYS A 31 3.46 -16.40 14.52
C LYS A 31 3.46 -16.79 16.00
N LEU A 32 2.49 -17.59 16.44
CA LEU A 32 2.40 -18.05 17.82
C LEU A 32 3.52 -19.05 18.11
N VAL A 33 3.76 -19.99 17.21
CA VAL A 33 4.88 -20.96 17.33
C VAL A 33 6.20 -20.23 17.50
N ARG A 34 6.51 -19.28 16.62
CA ARG A 34 7.76 -18.48 16.70
C ARG A 34 7.87 -17.67 17.99
N THR A 35 6.76 -17.20 18.53
CA THR A 35 6.76 -16.45 19.80
C THR A 35 7.07 -17.38 20.97
N ILE A 36 6.50 -18.58 20.98
CA ILE A 36 6.75 -19.59 22.00
C ILE A 36 8.22 -20.06 21.94
N GLU A 37 8.71 -20.42 20.74
CA GLU A 37 10.12 -20.79 20.51
C GLU A 37 11.06 -19.72 21.03
N ARG A 38 10.81 -18.46 20.68
CA ARG A 38 11.65 -17.34 21.08
C ARG A 38 11.70 -17.14 22.59
N LYS A 39 10.58 -17.36 23.27
CA LYS A 39 10.52 -17.31 24.73
C LYS A 39 11.43 -18.37 25.37
N TYR A 40 11.36 -19.60 24.89
CA TYR A 40 12.19 -20.70 25.43
C TYR A 40 13.67 -20.50 25.12
N TYR A 41 14.03 -20.06 23.92
CA TYR A 41 15.43 -19.77 23.60
C TYR A 41 16.03 -18.66 24.47
N LYS A 42 15.23 -17.66 24.82
CA LYS A 42 15.65 -16.62 25.76
C LYS A 42 15.95 -17.18 27.14
N GLU A 43 15.06 -17.97 27.69
CA GLU A 43 15.23 -18.57 29.02
C GLU A 43 16.44 -19.55 29.03
N GLU A 44 16.61 -20.34 28.00
CA GLU A 44 17.77 -21.22 27.87
C GLU A 44 19.07 -20.42 27.79
N LEU A 45 19.13 -19.38 26.98
CA LEU A 45 20.33 -18.56 26.85
C LEU A 45 20.66 -17.84 28.17
N LYS A 46 19.68 -17.34 28.89
CA LYS A 46 19.88 -16.74 30.23
C LYS A 46 20.50 -17.76 31.18
N ALA A 47 19.95 -18.96 31.26
CA ALA A 47 20.47 -20.02 32.14
C ALA A 47 21.88 -20.45 31.75
N ILE A 48 22.22 -20.50 30.46
CA ILE A 48 23.57 -20.80 29.98
C ILE A 48 24.55 -19.73 30.43
N LEU A 49 24.20 -18.46 30.24
CA LEU A 49 25.05 -17.32 30.62
C LEU A 49 25.25 -17.26 32.14
N GLU A 50 24.18 -17.41 32.94
CA GLU A 50 24.27 -17.44 34.40
C GLU A 50 25.21 -18.55 34.89
N LYS A 51 25.08 -19.74 34.29
CA LYS A 51 25.98 -20.86 34.61
C LYS A 51 27.40 -20.60 34.20
N GLN A 52 27.64 -19.99 33.02
CA GLN A 52 28.99 -19.66 32.55
C GLN A 52 29.65 -18.62 33.46
N ILE A 53 28.93 -17.62 33.90
CA ILE A 53 29.39 -16.58 34.83
C ILE A 53 29.78 -17.24 36.19
N ALA A 54 28.95 -18.16 36.67
CA ALA A 54 29.21 -18.88 37.92
C ALA A 54 30.40 -19.80 37.85
N LEU A 55 30.71 -20.39 36.67
CA LEU A 55 31.86 -21.27 36.47
C LEU A 55 33.19 -20.53 36.28
N GLN A 56 33.16 -19.29 35.86
CA GLN A 56 34.36 -18.49 35.54
C GLN A 56 34.25 -17.08 36.12
N PRO A 57 34.04 -16.93 37.45
CA PRO A 57 33.83 -15.62 38.07
C PRO A 57 35.00 -14.67 37.89
N GLU A 58 36.22 -15.21 37.73
CA GLU A 58 37.43 -14.44 37.50
C GLU A 58 37.46 -13.70 36.16
N LEU A 59 36.70 -14.21 35.17
CA LEU A 59 36.58 -13.58 33.85
C LEU A 59 35.44 -12.55 33.77
N PHE A 60 34.47 -12.64 34.70
CA PHE A 60 33.27 -11.83 34.68
C PHE A 60 33.22 -10.88 35.90
N THR A 61 33.97 -9.82 35.81
CA THR A 61 34.01 -8.78 36.87
C THR A 61 32.96 -7.71 36.66
N ASP A 62 32.60 -7.01 37.74
CA ASP A 62 31.68 -5.85 37.64
C ASP A 62 32.18 -4.78 36.68
N GLN A 63 33.51 -4.61 36.60
CA GLN A 63 34.10 -3.70 35.63
C GLN A 63 33.89 -4.13 34.18
N LEU A 64 34.02 -5.43 33.87
CA LEU A 64 33.75 -5.97 32.55
C LEU A 64 32.31 -5.72 32.14
N PHE A 65 31.35 -5.97 33.04
CA PHE A 65 29.94 -5.72 32.75
C PHE A 65 29.66 -4.24 32.49
N ALA A 66 30.24 -3.34 33.28
CA ALA A 66 30.11 -1.90 33.11
C ALA A 66 30.70 -1.44 31.77
N ASP A 67 31.85 -1.99 31.38
CA ASP A 67 32.51 -1.66 30.12
C ASP A 67 31.72 -2.19 28.90
N CYS A 68 31.24 -3.40 28.96
CA CYS A 68 30.36 -3.96 27.91
C CYS A 68 29.09 -3.11 27.71
N ILE A 69 28.48 -2.67 28.81
CA ILE A 69 27.27 -1.86 28.73
C ILE A 69 27.56 -0.46 28.21
N ARG A 70 28.68 0.13 28.59
CA ARG A 70 29.13 1.42 28.06
C ARG A 70 29.35 1.36 26.57
N GLU A 71 29.97 0.33 26.06
CA GLU A 71 30.17 0.09 24.63
C GLU A 71 28.84 -0.07 23.88
N LEU A 72 27.94 -0.90 24.40
CA LEU A 72 26.62 -1.16 23.80
C LEU A 72 25.71 0.07 23.74
N TYR A 73 25.81 0.93 24.74
CA TYR A 73 24.97 2.15 24.86
C TYR A 73 25.76 3.45 24.66
N SER A 74 26.92 3.41 24.02
CA SER A 74 27.80 4.58 23.81
C SER A 74 27.12 5.79 23.17
N LYS A 75 26.00 5.59 22.48
CA LYS A 75 25.17 6.67 21.90
C LYS A 75 24.15 7.28 22.87
N ASN A 76 23.91 6.66 24.03
CA ASN A 76 22.91 7.09 25.01
C ASN A 76 23.44 7.05 26.46
N ALA A 77 24.67 7.46 26.66
CA ALA A 77 25.46 7.31 27.88
C ALA A 77 25.01 8.14 29.08
N THR A 78 23.72 8.36 29.30
CA THR A 78 23.25 9.17 30.44
C THR A 78 22.97 8.37 31.72
N GLN A 79 23.18 7.07 31.76
CA GLN A 79 22.99 6.26 32.96
C GLN A 79 24.12 5.26 33.13
N GLN A 80 25.20 5.66 33.80
CA GLN A 80 26.12 4.72 34.41
C GLN A 80 25.38 4.00 35.53
N ARG A 81 24.97 2.76 35.30
CA ARG A 81 24.49 1.85 36.37
C ARG A 81 25.60 0.89 36.70
N ASN A 82 25.87 0.67 37.97
CA ASN A 82 26.58 -0.54 38.42
C ASN A 82 25.62 -1.71 38.18
N LEU A 83 25.85 -2.43 37.12
CA LEU A 83 24.98 -3.54 36.72
C LEU A 83 25.57 -4.85 37.27
N ALA A 84 24.77 -5.56 38.05
CA ALA A 84 25.08 -6.91 38.50
C ALA A 84 25.09 -7.88 37.30
N ALA A 85 25.78 -9.02 37.45
CA ALA A 85 25.82 -10.06 36.43
C ALA A 85 24.42 -10.47 35.92
N ARG A 86 23.43 -10.48 36.80
CA ARG A 86 22.05 -10.79 36.46
C ARG A 86 21.41 -9.75 35.54
N ASP A 87 21.69 -8.48 35.75
CA ASP A 87 21.19 -7.39 34.90
C ASP A 87 21.85 -7.42 33.53
N PHE A 88 23.15 -7.76 33.50
CA PHE A 88 23.89 -7.98 32.24
C PHE A 88 23.26 -9.11 31.41
N VAL A 89 22.98 -10.27 32.02
CA VAL A 89 22.37 -11.41 31.33
C VAL A 89 21.00 -11.01 30.73
N HIS A 90 20.19 -10.31 31.52
CA HIS A 90 18.90 -9.83 31.05
C HIS A 90 19.02 -8.88 29.86
N LEU A 91 19.85 -7.85 29.96
CA LEU A 91 20.08 -6.87 28.90
C LEU A 91 20.69 -7.51 27.64
N PHE A 92 21.67 -8.39 27.81
CA PHE A 92 22.31 -9.07 26.69
C PHE A 92 21.30 -9.94 25.92
N VAL A 93 20.48 -10.70 26.63
CA VAL A 93 19.50 -11.58 25.97
C VAL A 93 18.32 -10.79 25.38
N GLU A 94 17.73 -9.86 26.11
CA GLU A 94 16.51 -9.18 25.68
C GLU A 94 16.77 -8.03 24.73
N ASP A 95 17.83 -7.23 24.99
CA ASP A 95 18.05 -5.98 24.27
C ASP A 95 19.09 -6.09 23.17
N ILE A 96 19.89 -7.17 23.13
CA ILE A 96 20.89 -7.40 22.09
C ILE A 96 20.54 -8.60 21.23
N ILE A 97 20.61 -9.81 21.80
CA ILE A 97 20.44 -11.05 21.01
C ILE A 97 19.02 -11.17 20.47
N PHE A 98 18.02 -10.92 21.33
CA PHE A 98 16.60 -11.02 20.97
C PHE A 98 15.92 -9.67 20.84
N TYR A 99 16.68 -8.61 20.61
CA TYR A 99 16.10 -7.30 20.43
C TYR A 99 14.98 -7.32 19.41
N GLN A 100 13.81 -6.89 19.82
CA GLN A 100 12.69 -6.66 18.93
C GLN A 100 12.45 -5.17 18.86
N ARG A 101 12.53 -4.62 17.66
CA ARG A 101 12.04 -3.26 17.46
C ARG A 101 10.62 -3.17 18.01
N PRO A 102 10.31 -2.14 18.80
CA PRO A 102 8.93 -1.90 19.22
C PRO A 102 8.00 -1.92 18.02
N LEU A 103 6.87 -2.61 18.15
CA LEU A 103 5.86 -2.59 17.09
C LEU A 103 5.49 -1.13 16.82
N ARG A 104 5.67 -0.70 15.59
CA ARG A 104 5.27 0.64 15.18
C ARG A 104 3.78 0.82 15.45
N LYS A 105 3.39 1.98 15.95
CA LYS A 105 1.98 2.35 15.98
C LYS A 105 1.43 2.22 14.55
N GLN A 106 0.23 1.69 14.40
CA GLN A 106 -0.40 1.46 13.10
C GLN A 106 -0.25 2.67 12.15
N LYS A 107 -0.40 3.88 12.68
CA LYS A 107 -0.24 5.12 11.94
C LYS A 107 1.18 5.34 11.36
N SER A 108 2.23 4.83 12.00
CA SER A 108 3.61 4.95 11.53
C SER A 108 4.00 3.87 10.51
N THR A 109 3.20 2.81 10.38
CA THR A 109 3.42 1.78 9.36
C THR A 109 2.78 2.12 8.01
N ILE A 110 1.92 3.15 7.97
CA ILE A 110 1.32 3.62 6.72
C ILE A 110 2.36 4.45 5.97
N ALA A 111 2.59 4.14 4.70
CA ALA A 111 3.56 4.85 3.87
C ALA A 111 3.18 6.31 3.64
N ASN A 112 4.17 7.08 3.24
CA ASN A 112 3.99 8.45 2.81
C ASN A 112 3.67 8.52 1.32
N CYS A 113 2.84 9.50 0.94
CA CYS A 113 2.61 9.85 -0.45
C CYS A 113 3.79 10.66 -0.97
N THR A 114 4.26 10.35 -2.17
CA THR A 114 5.36 11.08 -2.82
C THR A 114 4.93 12.39 -3.48
N LEU A 115 3.64 12.56 -3.75
CA LEU A 115 3.09 13.70 -4.51
C LEU A 115 2.59 14.84 -3.63
N GLU A 116 2.13 14.57 -2.42
CA GLU A 116 1.48 15.55 -1.56
C GLU A 116 2.09 15.63 -0.17
N SER A 117 2.29 16.86 0.29
CA SER A 117 2.72 17.21 1.63
C SER A 117 1.74 18.18 2.30
N ARG A 118 1.89 18.38 3.59
CA ARG A 118 1.26 19.44 4.36
C ARG A 118 2.32 20.24 5.10
N SER A 119 2.18 21.54 5.08
CA SER A 119 2.98 22.38 5.98
C SER A 119 2.35 22.45 7.37
N TYR A 120 3.18 22.50 8.37
CA TYR A 120 2.79 22.71 9.76
C TYR A 120 3.85 23.54 10.48
N ILE A 121 3.47 24.21 11.56
CA ILE A 121 4.41 24.90 12.44
C ILE A 121 4.88 23.89 13.48
N ASP A 122 6.17 23.66 13.52
CA ASP A 122 6.81 22.82 14.52
C ASP A 122 6.70 23.53 15.89
N LYS A 123 6.21 22.81 16.88
CA LYS A 123 5.93 23.39 18.21
C LYS A 123 7.18 23.74 19.01
N ASP A 124 8.28 23.06 18.72
CA ASP A 124 9.54 23.23 19.46
C ASP A 124 10.41 24.32 18.83
N SER A 125 10.47 24.37 17.50
CA SER A 125 11.31 25.32 16.76
C SER A 125 10.56 26.54 16.23
N TYR A 126 9.24 26.56 16.30
CA TYR A 126 8.35 27.58 15.70
C TYR A 126 8.62 27.83 14.21
N THR A 127 9.25 26.89 13.54
CA THR A 127 9.54 26.96 12.10
C THR A 127 8.48 26.23 11.30
N ARG A 128 8.26 26.69 10.07
CA ARG A 128 7.41 25.99 9.12
C ARG A 128 8.13 24.75 8.60
N LYS A 129 7.56 23.58 8.84
CA LYS A 129 8.05 22.28 8.35
C LYS A 129 7.03 21.65 7.41
N GLU A 130 7.52 20.80 6.54
CA GLU A 130 6.67 19.98 5.66
C GLU A 130 6.68 18.52 6.11
N ALA A 131 5.52 17.87 6.01
CA ALA A 131 5.37 16.45 6.22
C ALA A 131 4.55 15.84 5.08
N SER A 132 5.07 14.79 4.47
CA SER A 132 4.34 14.04 3.45
C SER A 132 3.03 13.50 3.99
N LEU A 133 1.98 13.57 3.19
CA LEU A 133 0.69 12.98 3.54
C LEU A 133 0.79 11.44 3.53
N LYS A 134 -0.03 10.79 4.35
CA LYS A 134 -0.14 9.34 4.32
C LYS A 134 -0.95 8.89 3.10
N VAL A 135 -0.58 7.74 2.54
CA VAL A 135 -1.36 7.11 1.48
C VAL A 135 -2.75 6.71 1.99
N CYS A 136 -3.75 6.74 1.12
CA CYS A 136 -5.11 6.41 1.50
C CYS A 136 -5.34 4.89 1.57
N PRO A 137 -6.32 4.44 2.38
CA PRO A 137 -6.72 3.05 2.39
C PRO A 137 -7.35 2.64 1.06
N LYS A 138 -7.14 1.39 0.65
CA LYS A 138 -7.71 0.86 -0.59
C LYS A 138 -9.24 0.84 -0.58
N SER A 139 -9.86 0.78 0.61
CA SER A 139 -11.32 0.87 0.76
C SER A 139 -11.90 2.27 0.53
N ASN A 140 -11.07 3.30 0.39
CA ASN A 140 -11.54 4.67 0.15
C ASN A 140 -12.28 4.75 -1.20
N PRO A 141 -13.50 5.32 -1.29
CA PRO A 141 -14.28 5.40 -2.53
C PRO A 141 -13.53 6.05 -3.69
N TYR A 142 -12.77 7.14 -3.44
CA TYR A 142 -11.93 7.76 -4.47
C TYR A 142 -10.82 6.84 -4.96
N TYR A 143 -10.23 6.03 -4.06
CA TYR A 143 -9.25 5.02 -4.48
C TYR A 143 -9.90 3.91 -5.30
N GLN A 144 -11.11 3.49 -4.97
CA GLN A 144 -11.84 2.48 -5.71
C GLN A 144 -12.10 2.94 -7.15
N GLU A 145 -12.60 4.15 -7.33
CA GLU A 145 -12.79 4.77 -8.64
C GLU A 145 -11.47 4.89 -9.40
N PHE A 146 -10.44 5.43 -8.75
CA PHE A 146 -9.10 5.57 -9.31
C PHE A 146 -8.52 4.23 -9.81
N ARG A 147 -8.69 3.17 -9.02
CA ARG A 147 -8.25 1.82 -9.40
C ARG A 147 -8.98 1.28 -10.64
N VAL A 148 -10.29 1.47 -10.71
CA VAL A 148 -11.09 1.04 -11.85
C VAL A 148 -10.70 1.80 -13.11
N LEU A 149 -10.51 3.13 -13.02
CA LEU A 149 -10.06 3.95 -14.14
C LEU A 149 -8.67 3.52 -14.64
N GLN A 150 -7.71 3.30 -13.72
CA GLN A 150 -6.38 2.78 -14.09
C GLN A 150 -6.48 1.41 -14.77
N TRP A 151 -7.30 0.51 -14.22
CA TRP A 151 -7.48 -0.82 -14.78
C TRP A 151 -8.05 -0.73 -16.20
N LEU A 152 -9.06 0.11 -16.39
CA LEU A 152 -9.73 0.32 -17.68
C LEU A 152 -8.81 0.97 -18.71
N GLN A 153 -8.02 1.96 -18.32
CA GLN A 153 -7.02 2.59 -19.21
C GLN A 153 -5.94 1.63 -19.69
N ASN A 154 -5.60 0.64 -18.87
CA ASN A 154 -4.59 -0.35 -19.19
C ASN A 154 -5.18 -1.65 -19.80
N LEU A 155 -6.50 -1.75 -19.89
CA LEU A 155 -7.15 -2.93 -20.47
C LEU A 155 -6.80 -3.07 -21.94
N LYS A 156 -6.33 -4.26 -22.30
CA LYS A 156 -6.11 -4.69 -23.69
C LYS A 156 -6.68 -6.06 -23.90
N ILE A 157 -7.32 -6.24 -25.04
CA ILE A 157 -7.90 -7.51 -25.48
C ILE A 157 -7.13 -7.98 -26.70
N TYR A 158 -6.75 -9.25 -26.70
CA TYR A 158 -5.96 -9.88 -27.75
C TYR A 158 -6.66 -11.10 -28.32
N LYS A 159 -6.46 -11.37 -29.60
CA LYS A 159 -6.74 -12.69 -30.19
C LYS A 159 -5.66 -13.68 -29.78
N ILE A 160 -6.06 -14.83 -29.27
CA ILE A 160 -5.14 -15.87 -28.76
C ILE A 160 -4.22 -16.39 -29.87
N GLU A 161 -4.76 -16.64 -31.06
CA GLU A 161 -4.01 -17.25 -32.17
C GLU A 161 -2.92 -16.33 -32.74
N SER A 162 -3.21 -15.03 -32.87
CA SER A 162 -2.33 -14.06 -33.57
C SER A 162 -1.61 -13.11 -32.64
N ASP A 163 -1.97 -13.11 -31.37
CA ASP A 163 -1.50 -12.12 -30.36
C ASP A 163 -1.78 -10.65 -30.76
N GLN A 164 -2.71 -10.47 -31.70
CA GLN A 164 -3.12 -9.16 -32.18
C GLN A 164 -4.01 -8.47 -31.16
N GLU A 165 -3.70 -7.19 -30.85
CA GLU A 165 -4.56 -6.36 -30.02
C GLU A 165 -5.85 -5.97 -30.80
N VAL A 166 -6.99 -6.23 -30.19
CA VAL A 166 -8.31 -6.00 -30.78
C VAL A 166 -9.25 -5.24 -29.82
N THR A 167 -8.72 -4.53 -28.86
CA THR A 167 -9.49 -3.75 -27.87
C THR A 167 -10.50 -2.81 -28.55
N HIS A 168 -10.13 -2.21 -29.69
CA HIS A 168 -11.00 -1.32 -30.46
C HIS A 168 -12.22 -2.01 -31.11
N GLU A 169 -12.22 -3.33 -31.22
CA GLU A 169 -13.38 -4.09 -31.70
C GLU A 169 -14.49 -4.14 -30.61
N PHE A 170 -14.11 -4.06 -29.34
CA PHE A 170 -14.98 -4.14 -28.17
C PHE A 170 -15.37 -2.77 -27.59
N ILE A 171 -14.43 -1.83 -27.59
CA ILE A 171 -14.60 -0.46 -27.08
C ILE A 171 -14.34 0.47 -28.26
N LYS A 172 -15.41 0.86 -28.95
CA LYS A 172 -15.32 1.66 -30.20
C LYS A 172 -15.48 3.13 -29.95
N THR A 173 -16.29 3.48 -28.97
CA THR A 173 -16.67 4.86 -28.67
C THR A 173 -16.41 5.18 -27.20
N LEU A 174 -16.49 6.47 -26.88
CA LEU A 174 -16.40 6.93 -25.49
C LEU A 174 -17.62 6.44 -24.68
N GLU A 175 -18.78 6.30 -25.32
CA GLU A 175 -19.99 5.75 -24.71
C GLU A 175 -19.82 4.27 -24.35
N ASP A 176 -19.21 3.46 -25.22
CA ASP A 176 -18.91 2.06 -24.91
C ASP A 176 -17.98 1.97 -23.68
N LYS A 177 -16.99 2.85 -23.63
CA LYS A 177 -16.06 2.93 -22.51
C LYS A 177 -16.77 3.32 -21.21
N GLN A 178 -17.69 4.27 -21.29
CA GLN A 178 -18.49 4.71 -20.13
C GLN A 178 -19.41 3.60 -19.63
N GLN A 179 -20.11 2.91 -20.53
CA GLN A 179 -20.96 1.78 -20.14
C GLN A 179 -20.13 0.64 -19.47
N LEU A 180 -18.95 0.38 -19.99
CA LEU A 180 -18.03 -0.59 -19.35
C LEU A 180 -17.59 -0.08 -17.98
N PHE A 181 -17.25 1.20 -17.82
CA PHE A 181 -16.89 1.78 -16.53
C PHE A 181 -18.04 1.66 -15.51
N ASP A 182 -19.29 1.95 -15.91
CA ASP A 182 -20.46 1.81 -15.07
C ASP A 182 -20.66 0.36 -14.62
N PHE A 183 -20.50 -0.58 -15.54
CA PHE A 183 -20.54 -2.01 -15.24
C PHE A 183 -19.47 -2.39 -14.22
N LEU A 184 -18.20 -1.98 -14.43
CA LEU A 184 -17.09 -2.28 -13.54
C LEU A 184 -17.26 -1.65 -12.13
N MET A 185 -17.79 -0.44 -12.08
CA MET A 185 -18.06 0.26 -10.81
C MET A 185 -19.19 -0.40 -9.99
N ALA A 186 -20.00 -1.23 -10.62
CA ALA A 186 -21.02 -2.04 -9.95
C ALA A 186 -20.48 -3.40 -9.46
N GLN A 187 -19.32 -3.85 -9.95
CA GLN A 187 -18.77 -5.15 -9.60
C GLN A 187 -17.84 -5.07 -8.37
N LYS A 188 -17.80 -6.14 -7.59
CA LYS A 188 -16.79 -6.32 -6.54
C LYS A 188 -15.42 -6.62 -7.13
N GLU A 189 -15.41 -7.56 -8.06
CA GLU A 189 -14.22 -8.09 -8.75
C GLU A 189 -14.64 -8.54 -10.14
N ILE A 190 -13.68 -8.70 -11.05
CA ILE A 190 -13.93 -9.19 -12.41
C ILE A 190 -12.83 -10.16 -12.84
N ASP A 191 -13.20 -11.18 -13.61
CA ASP A 191 -12.28 -12.02 -14.36
C ASP A 191 -12.49 -11.88 -15.87
N CYS A 192 -11.64 -12.55 -16.65
CA CYS A 192 -11.71 -12.49 -18.11
C CYS A 192 -13.05 -13.04 -18.65
N GLU A 193 -13.59 -14.08 -18.01
CA GLU A 193 -14.86 -14.67 -18.43
C GLU A 193 -16.03 -13.71 -18.20
N GLU A 194 -16.05 -13.02 -17.06
CA GLU A 194 -17.08 -12.03 -16.73
C GLU A 194 -17.03 -10.84 -17.68
N LEU A 195 -15.81 -10.38 -18.05
CA LEU A 195 -15.65 -9.33 -19.07
C LEU A 195 -16.15 -9.76 -20.44
N LEU A 196 -15.81 -10.98 -20.89
CA LEU A 196 -16.29 -11.50 -22.17
C LEU A 196 -17.81 -11.70 -22.18
N LYS A 197 -18.41 -12.12 -21.05
CA LYS A 197 -19.88 -12.19 -20.89
C LYS A 197 -20.53 -10.82 -21.04
N TYR A 198 -19.94 -9.79 -20.46
CA TYR A 198 -20.41 -8.42 -20.59
C TYR A 198 -20.46 -8.00 -22.07
N PHE A 199 -19.36 -8.12 -22.80
CA PHE A 199 -19.33 -7.76 -24.21
C PHE A 199 -20.25 -8.64 -25.08
N LEU A 200 -20.34 -9.92 -24.74
CA LEU A 200 -21.24 -10.83 -25.44
C LEU A 200 -22.72 -10.43 -25.27
N SER A 201 -23.10 -9.97 -24.08
CA SER A 201 -24.45 -9.48 -23.80
C SER A 201 -24.81 -8.22 -24.60
N LEU A 202 -23.83 -7.36 -24.86
CA LEU A 202 -24.00 -6.18 -25.72
C LEU A 202 -24.12 -6.57 -27.20
N THR A 203 -23.33 -7.57 -27.62
CA THR A 203 -23.35 -8.05 -29.02
C THR A 203 -24.64 -8.80 -29.36
N TYR A 204 -25.17 -9.53 -28.40
CA TYR A 204 -26.37 -10.38 -28.60
C TYR A 204 -27.45 -10.11 -27.52
N PRO A 205 -28.05 -8.92 -27.48
CA PRO A 205 -28.93 -8.50 -26.37
C PRO A 205 -30.19 -9.36 -26.21
N ASN A 206 -30.66 -10.02 -27.30
CA ASN A 206 -31.86 -10.83 -27.32
C ASN A 206 -31.56 -12.35 -27.37
N ALA A 207 -30.32 -12.77 -27.21
CA ALA A 207 -29.98 -14.18 -27.32
C ALA A 207 -30.43 -14.98 -26.07
N LYS A 208 -30.90 -16.19 -26.29
CA LYS A 208 -31.26 -17.10 -25.19
C LYS A 208 -29.98 -17.52 -24.44
N GLU A 209 -30.09 -17.72 -23.14
CA GLU A 209 -28.97 -18.07 -22.25
C GLU A 209 -28.13 -19.28 -22.74
N LYS A 210 -28.77 -20.29 -23.32
CA LYS A 210 -28.08 -21.47 -23.88
C LYS A 210 -27.19 -21.11 -25.09
N ALA A 211 -27.65 -20.20 -25.95
CA ALA A 211 -26.86 -19.69 -27.07
C ALA A 211 -25.67 -18.85 -26.60
N LEU A 212 -25.91 -17.98 -25.62
CA LEU A 212 -24.83 -17.18 -24.99
C LEU A 212 -23.74 -18.04 -24.35
N LYS A 213 -24.11 -19.12 -23.65
CA LYS A 213 -23.14 -20.06 -23.07
C LYS A 213 -22.30 -20.77 -24.15
N SER A 214 -22.90 -21.15 -25.29
CA SER A 214 -22.16 -21.76 -26.39
C SER A 214 -21.19 -20.77 -27.04
N GLU A 215 -21.64 -19.52 -27.25
CA GLU A 215 -20.81 -18.47 -27.85
C GLU A 215 -19.69 -18.02 -26.92
N LEU A 216 -19.95 -17.92 -25.62
CA LEU A 216 -18.95 -17.61 -24.62
C LEU A 216 -17.79 -18.62 -24.63
N LYS A 217 -18.09 -19.92 -24.82
CA LYS A 217 -17.03 -20.93 -24.92
C LYS A 217 -16.12 -20.64 -26.11
N LYS A 218 -16.67 -20.28 -27.28
CA LYS A 218 -15.86 -19.90 -28.45
C LYS A 218 -15.03 -18.66 -28.18
N TRP A 219 -15.62 -17.63 -27.53
CA TRP A 219 -14.93 -16.42 -27.23
C TRP A 219 -13.78 -16.62 -26.24
N LYS A 220 -13.93 -17.51 -25.26
CA LYS A 220 -12.84 -17.90 -24.35
C LYS A 220 -11.67 -18.58 -25.06
N ASP A 221 -11.95 -19.30 -26.14
CA ASP A 221 -10.91 -19.93 -26.96
C ASP A 221 -10.29 -18.95 -27.98
N THR A 222 -10.95 -17.79 -28.22
CA THR A 222 -10.53 -16.81 -29.22
C THR A 222 -9.84 -15.58 -28.61
N TYR A 223 -10.32 -15.10 -27.44
CA TYR A 223 -9.89 -13.84 -26.85
C TYR A 223 -9.30 -14.00 -25.45
N ARG A 224 -8.29 -13.19 -25.15
CA ARG A 224 -7.73 -13.02 -23.83
C ARG A 224 -7.53 -11.54 -23.51
N TRP A 225 -7.46 -11.20 -22.25
CA TRP A 225 -7.03 -9.87 -21.83
C TRP A 225 -5.54 -9.83 -21.46
N ASN A 226 -4.95 -8.62 -21.33
CA ASN A 226 -3.55 -8.43 -21.01
C ASN A 226 -3.18 -8.77 -19.56
N TYR A 227 -4.15 -8.93 -18.67
CA TYR A 227 -3.93 -9.29 -17.26
C TYR A 227 -3.70 -10.80 -17.05
N VAL A 228 -3.77 -11.58 -18.11
CA VAL A 228 -3.52 -13.02 -18.10
C VAL A 228 -2.45 -13.35 -19.13
N TYR A 229 -1.26 -13.65 -18.67
CA TYR A 229 -0.13 -14.02 -19.53
C TYR A 229 -0.07 -15.53 -19.84
N ASP A 230 -0.79 -16.32 -19.05
CA ASP A 230 -0.81 -17.77 -19.14
C ASP A 230 -2.26 -18.23 -19.19
N ILE A 231 -2.63 -18.94 -20.26
CA ILE A 231 -4.01 -19.34 -20.57
C ILE A 231 -4.52 -20.41 -19.60
N GLY A 232 -3.63 -21.10 -18.87
CA GLY A 232 -3.97 -22.15 -17.93
C GLY A 232 -4.63 -21.68 -16.63
N GLU A 233 -3.93 -21.83 -15.52
CA GLU A 233 -4.44 -21.55 -14.16
C GLU A 233 -4.83 -20.09 -13.91
N LYS A 234 -4.26 -19.15 -14.65
CA LYS A 234 -4.47 -17.72 -14.45
C LYS A 234 -5.72 -17.15 -15.14
N SER A 235 -6.40 -17.92 -15.94
CA SER A 235 -7.65 -17.49 -16.59
C SER A 235 -8.76 -17.16 -15.59
N SER A 236 -8.73 -17.77 -14.43
CA SER A 236 -9.67 -17.56 -13.32
C SER A 236 -9.25 -16.47 -12.33
N LYS A 237 -8.13 -15.81 -12.56
CA LYS A 237 -7.66 -14.74 -11.67
C LYS A 237 -8.61 -13.55 -11.71
N LYS A 238 -9.12 -13.18 -10.54
CA LYS A 238 -10.01 -12.05 -10.35
C LYS A 238 -9.25 -10.79 -9.97
N TYR A 239 -9.70 -9.67 -10.51
CA TYR A 239 -9.18 -8.34 -10.22
C TYR A 239 -10.22 -7.53 -9.46
N PRO A 240 -9.86 -6.89 -8.34
CA PRO A 240 -10.80 -6.12 -7.55
C PRO A 240 -11.22 -4.86 -8.31
N MET A 241 -12.53 -4.60 -8.34
CA MET A 241 -13.16 -3.41 -8.91
C MET A 241 -13.60 -2.45 -7.79
N ASN A 242 -14.89 -2.15 -7.65
CA ASN A 242 -15.39 -1.32 -6.56
C ASN A 242 -15.94 -2.16 -5.40
N GLU A 243 -15.05 -2.76 -4.63
CA GLU A 243 -15.40 -3.61 -3.49
C GLU A 243 -16.18 -2.83 -2.42
N THR A 244 -15.85 -1.56 -2.21
CA THR A 244 -16.49 -0.72 -1.18
C THR A 244 -17.94 -0.47 -1.52
N ARG A 245 -18.24 0.00 -2.73
CA ARG A 245 -19.61 0.26 -3.18
C ARG A 245 -20.44 -1.02 -3.20
N TYR A 246 -19.84 -2.12 -3.69
CA TYR A 246 -20.51 -3.41 -3.72
C TYR A 246 -20.93 -3.88 -2.32
N GLU A 247 -20.01 -3.83 -1.35
CA GLU A 247 -20.32 -4.24 0.02
C GLU A 247 -21.33 -3.27 0.67
N LEU A 248 -21.22 -1.97 0.47
CA LEU A 248 -22.20 -1.00 0.99
C LEU A 248 -23.60 -1.28 0.42
N LYS A 249 -23.74 -1.49 -0.89
CA LYS A 249 -25.02 -1.84 -1.52
C LYS A 249 -25.63 -3.10 -0.90
N ARG A 250 -24.84 -4.16 -0.74
CA ARG A 250 -25.31 -5.41 -0.14
C ARG A 250 -25.87 -5.26 1.28
N TYR A 251 -25.35 -4.32 2.06
CA TYR A 251 -25.87 -4.01 3.37
C TYR A 251 -27.08 -3.06 3.31
N LEU A 252 -27.08 -2.13 2.37
CA LEU A 252 -28.19 -1.21 2.13
C LEU A 252 -29.46 -1.92 1.63
N GLU A 253 -29.33 -2.98 0.83
CA GLU A 253 -30.45 -3.81 0.39
C GLU A 253 -31.30 -4.39 1.53
N LYS A 254 -30.77 -4.44 2.75
CA LYS A 254 -31.46 -4.91 3.95
C LYS A 254 -32.17 -3.81 4.71
N VAL A 255 -32.05 -2.57 4.26
CA VAL A 255 -32.65 -1.40 4.91
C VAL A 255 -34.05 -1.17 4.33
N ALA A 256 -35.03 -1.01 5.21
CA ALA A 256 -36.41 -0.76 4.79
C ALA A 256 -36.57 0.60 4.13
N ASN A 257 -37.40 0.66 3.09
CA ASN A 257 -37.75 1.91 2.40
C ASN A 257 -36.59 2.75 1.89
N LEU A 258 -35.50 2.07 1.44
CA LEU A 258 -34.34 2.76 0.86
C LEU A 258 -34.70 3.34 -0.52
N PRO A 259 -34.41 4.62 -0.80
CA PRO A 259 -34.53 5.18 -2.16
C PRO A 259 -33.56 4.48 -3.15
N ASP A 260 -33.99 4.27 -4.40
CA ASP A 260 -33.20 3.55 -5.42
C ASP A 260 -31.83 4.22 -5.71
N ASP A 261 -31.79 5.54 -5.68
CA ASP A 261 -30.61 6.37 -5.97
C ASP A 261 -29.88 6.87 -4.71
N PHE A 262 -30.20 6.29 -3.54
CA PHE A 262 -29.65 6.72 -2.24
C PHE A 262 -28.13 6.82 -2.22
N LEU A 263 -27.42 5.82 -2.79
CA LEU A 263 -25.97 5.74 -2.70
C LEU A 263 -25.28 6.63 -3.74
N SER A 264 -25.44 7.95 -3.59
CA SER A 264 -24.63 8.93 -4.33
C SER A 264 -23.16 8.86 -3.89
N SER A 265 -22.24 9.42 -4.68
CA SER A 265 -20.80 9.42 -4.36
C SER A 265 -20.48 10.11 -3.03
N GLU A 266 -21.24 11.17 -2.67
CA GLU A 266 -21.10 11.88 -1.40
C GLU A 266 -21.56 11.00 -0.22
N VAL A 267 -22.72 10.39 -0.34
CA VAL A 267 -23.27 9.49 0.68
C VAL A 267 -22.38 8.26 0.86
N GLU A 268 -21.88 7.70 -0.23
CA GLU A 268 -20.93 6.58 -0.21
C GLU A 268 -19.66 6.93 0.59
N TYR A 269 -19.10 8.12 0.33
CA TYR A 269 -17.91 8.58 1.06
C TYR A 269 -18.19 8.81 2.54
N LEU A 270 -19.30 9.46 2.89
CA LEU A 270 -19.68 9.71 4.29
C LEU A 270 -19.92 8.41 5.06
N LEU A 271 -20.62 7.46 4.45
CA LEU A 271 -20.90 6.16 5.06
C LEU A 271 -19.61 5.33 5.21
N TRP A 272 -18.79 5.28 4.17
CA TRP A 272 -17.46 4.66 4.25
C TRP A 272 -16.61 5.28 5.36
N HIS A 273 -16.59 6.61 5.46
CA HIS A 273 -15.80 7.32 6.46
C HIS A 273 -16.26 6.99 7.89
N LEU A 274 -17.55 6.90 8.11
CA LEU A 274 -18.11 6.48 9.40
C LEU A 274 -17.65 5.06 9.78
N ILE A 275 -17.79 4.11 8.86
CA ILE A 275 -17.40 2.71 9.06
C ILE A 275 -15.89 2.56 9.28
N TYR A 276 -15.10 3.30 8.51
CA TYR A 276 -13.64 3.23 8.55
C TYR A 276 -13.03 3.89 9.79
N SER A 277 -13.58 5.02 10.21
CA SER A 277 -12.96 5.87 11.24
C SER A 277 -13.36 5.53 12.66
N VAL A 278 -14.54 4.96 12.87
CA VAL A 278 -15.09 4.74 14.22
C VAL A 278 -14.89 3.28 14.63
N THR A 279 -13.96 3.06 15.55
CA THR A 279 -13.63 1.72 16.05
C THR A 279 -14.32 1.34 17.35
N ASP A 280 -14.74 2.32 18.14
CA ASP A 280 -15.52 2.08 19.37
C ASP A 280 -16.95 1.72 19.03
N LYS A 281 -17.44 0.60 19.57
CA LYS A 281 -18.77 0.05 19.23
C LYS A 281 -19.93 0.97 19.60
N VAL A 282 -19.85 1.61 20.78
CA VAL A 282 -20.93 2.51 21.24
C VAL A 282 -20.98 3.78 20.41
N ALA A 283 -19.81 4.37 20.14
CA ALA A 283 -19.69 5.52 19.25
C ALA A 283 -20.11 5.18 17.82
N TYR A 284 -19.83 3.99 17.34
CA TYR A 284 -20.22 3.51 16.02
C TYR A 284 -21.73 3.40 15.89
N GLU A 285 -22.42 2.73 16.82
CA GLU A 285 -23.89 2.65 16.83
C GLU A 285 -24.54 4.04 16.90
N LYS A 286 -24.02 4.93 17.75
CA LYS A 286 -24.48 6.33 17.82
C LYS A 286 -24.26 7.06 16.51
N GLY A 287 -23.14 6.81 15.82
CA GLY A 287 -22.85 7.36 14.50
C GLY A 287 -23.85 6.86 13.45
N LEU A 288 -24.16 5.57 13.43
CA LEU A 288 -25.13 4.96 12.52
C LEU A 288 -26.53 5.54 12.72
N LYS A 289 -27.01 5.72 13.98
CA LYS A 289 -28.29 6.37 14.27
C LYS A 289 -28.35 7.79 13.73
N LYS A 290 -27.32 8.60 14.01
CA LYS A 290 -27.23 9.96 13.48
C LYS A 290 -27.21 10.02 11.95
N PHE A 291 -26.52 9.06 11.32
CA PHE A 291 -26.49 8.97 9.86
C PHE A 291 -27.87 8.63 9.31
N ALA A 292 -28.57 7.64 9.88
CA ALA A 292 -29.93 7.27 9.47
C ALA A 292 -30.90 8.46 9.61
N GLN A 293 -30.88 9.16 10.75
CA GLN A 293 -31.72 10.35 11.00
C GLN A 293 -31.42 11.46 9.99
N LYS A 294 -30.14 11.75 9.73
CA LYS A 294 -29.74 12.80 8.76
C LYS A 294 -30.25 12.52 7.35
N HIS A 295 -30.29 11.26 6.97
CA HIS A 295 -30.65 10.82 5.62
C HIS A 295 -32.07 10.26 5.53
N HIS A 296 -32.88 10.44 6.57
CA HIS A 296 -34.31 10.02 6.65
C HIS A 296 -34.50 8.52 6.35
N LEU A 297 -33.59 7.69 6.83
CA LEU A 297 -33.68 6.24 6.70
C LEU A 297 -34.41 5.64 7.89
N ASP A 298 -34.91 4.39 7.72
CA ASP A 298 -35.40 3.59 8.82
C ASP A 298 -34.25 3.24 9.78
N GLU A 299 -34.26 3.85 10.97
CA GLU A 299 -33.14 3.79 11.92
C GLU A 299 -32.85 2.34 12.36
N ASP A 300 -33.90 1.57 12.67
CA ASP A 300 -33.73 0.25 13.24
C ASP A 300 -33.14 -0.73 12.22
N SER A 301 -33.69 -0.79 11.01
CA SER A 301 -33.18 -1.68 9.95
C SER A 301 -31.77 -1.27 9.50
N PHE A 302 -31.49 0.06 9.41
CA PHE A 302 -30.17 0.56 9.04
C PHE A 302 -29.11 0.19 10.09
N VAL A 303 -29.37 0.46 11.37
CA VAL A 303 -28.44 0.13 12.46
C VAL A 303 -28.26 -1.38 12.57
N GLU A 304 -29.36 -2.18 12.51
CA GLU A 304 -29.26 -3.64 12.58
C GLU A 304 -28.45 -4.24 11.41
N SER A 305 -28.54 -3.65 10.23
CA SER A 305 -27.75 -4.06 9.08
C SER A 305 -26.28 -3.69 9.29
N PHE A 306 -25.96 -2.42 9.52
CA PHE A 306 -24.58 -1.92 9.51
C PHE A 306 -23.76 -2.23 10.76
N LYS A 307 -24.39 -2.50 11.91
CA LYS A 307 -23.63 -2.94 13.09
C LYS A 307 -22.93 -4.30 12.87
N LYS A 308 -23.38 -5.07 11.89
CA LYS A 308 -22.76 -6.35 11.47
C LYS A 308 -21.72 -6.17 10.36
N PHE A 309 -21.47 -4.94 9.90
CA PHE A 309 -20.50 -4.68 8.86
C PHE A 309 -19.10 -5.05 9.33
N LYS A 310 -18.38 -5.82 8.49
CA LYS A 310 -17.01 -6.23 8.80
C LYS A 310 -16.06 -5.06 8.56
N PRO A 311 -15.14 -4.78 9.50
CA PRO A 311 -14.13 -3.74 9.30
C PRO A 311 -13.36 -3.94 8.00
N TYR A 312 -13.09 -2.85 7.30
CA TYR A 312 -12.28 -2.89 6.09
C TYR A 312 -10.86 -3.38 6.39
N PRO A 313 -10.23 -4.13 5.46
CA PRO A 313 -8.84 -4.53 5.59
C PRO A 313 -7.91 -3.32 5.73
N SER A 314 -6.86 -3.44 6.55
CA SER A 314 -5.82 -2.41 6.70
C SER A 314 -4.83 -2.43 5.53
N GLU A 315 -5.35 -2.23 4.32
CA GLU A 315 -4.60 -2.16 3.09
C GLU A 315 -4.57 -0.73 2.55
N TYR A 316 -3.43 -0.33 1.99
CA TYR A 316 -3.21 1.05 1.56
C TYR A 316 -2.74 1.11 0.11
N GLY A 317 -3.12 2.19 -0.57
CA GLY A 317 -2.68 2.52 -1.93
C GLY A 317 -1.28 3.13 -1.98
N SER A 318 -0.93 3.70 -3.13
CA SER A 318 0.35 4.40 -3.35
C SER A 318 0.25 5.92 -3.15
N PHE A 319 -0.94 6.50 -3.24
CA PHE A 319 -1.17 7.94 -3.17
C PHE A 319 -2.05 8.32 -1.99
N SER A 320 -1.93 9.56 -1.53
CA SER A 320 -2.87 10.13 -0.55
C SER A 320 -4.22 10.40 -1.21
N GLU A 321 -5.29 10.48 -0.41
CA GLU A 321 -6.61 10.87 -0.91
C GLU A 321 -6.56 12.22 -1.64
N LYS A 322 -5.81 13.19 -1.09
CA LYS A 322 -5.65 14.51 -1.71
C LYS A 322 -5.03 14.41 -3.12
N ALA A 323 -4.01 13.57 -3.29
CA ALA A 323 -3.41 13.35 -4.60
C ALA A 323 -4.40 12.68 -5.57
N ILE A 324 -5.11 11.65 -5.14
CA ILE A 324 -6.10 10.98 -5.97
C ILE A 324 -7.21 11.95 -6.40
N ARG A 325 -7.73 12.76 -5.48
CA ARG A 325 -8.78 13.76 -5.81
C ARG A 325 -8.35 14.81 -6.82
N LYS A 326 -7.04 15.13 -6.91
CA LYS A 326 -6.51 16.02 -7.96
C LYS A 326 -6.31 15.32 -9.30
N LEU A 327 -5.97 14.02 -9.28
CA LEU A 327 -5.71 13.24 -10.49
C LEU A 327 -7.01 12.76 -11.17
N LEU A 328 -8.01 12.36 -10.38
CA LEU A 328 -9.26 11.79 -10.88
C LEU A 328 -9.96 12.66 -11.94
N PRO A 329 -10.08 14.00 -11.79
CA PRO A 329 -10.76 14.82 -12.79
C PRO A 329 -10.12 14.71 -14.20
N LEU A 330 -8.81 14.52 -14.28
CA LEU A 330 -8.10 14.33 -15.56
C LEU A 330 -8.20 12.90 -16.11
N MET A 331 -8.46 11.93 -15.25
CA MET A 331 -8.60 10.52 -15.63
C MET A 331 -10.03 10.15 -15.99
N ARG A 332 -11.02 10.92 -15.51
CA ARG A 332 -12.44 10.77 -15.85
C ARG A 332 -12.71 11.14 -17.30
N PHE A 333 -13.81 10.65 -17.84
CA PHE A 333 -14.22 10.87 -19.22
C PHE A 333 -15.75 10.88 -19.36
N GLY A 334 -16.22 11.36 -20.49
CA GLY A 334 -17.65 11.44 -20.83
C GLY A 334 -18.44 12.21 -19.79
N SER A 335 -19.58 11.66 -19.32
CA SER A 335 -20.44 12.30 -18.32
C SER A 335 -19.83 12.43 -16.93
N TYR A 336 -18.72 11.73 -16.66
CA TYR A 336 -17.98 11.81 -15.39
C TYR A 336 -16.94 12.93 -15.38
N TRP A 337 -16.60 13.49 -16.54
CA TRP A 337 -15.63 14.56 -16.66
C TRP A 337 -16.30 15.92 -16.59
N ASP A 338 -15.71 16.83 -15.80
CA ASP A 338 -16.10 18.23 -15.73
C ASP A 338 -14.86 19.07 -15.40
N PHE A 339 -14.55 20.03 -16.27
CA PHE A 339 -13.42 20.94 -16.11
C PHE A 339 -13.47 21.72 -14.79
N ASN A 340 -14.65 22.07 -14.33
CA ASN A 340 -14.83 22.80 -13.06
C ASN A 340 -14.45 21.98 -11.81
N HIS A 341 -14.37 20.65 -11.92
CA HIS A 341 -13.91 19.79 -10.84
C HIS A 341 -12.38 19.68 -10.74
N ILE A 342 -11.65 20.19 -11.74
CA ILE A 342 -10.19 20.29 -11.70
C ILE A 342 -9.80 21.41 -10.73
N ASP A 343 -8.76 21.19 -9.93
CA ASP A 343 -8.29 22.24 -9.00
C ASP A 343 -7.75 23.46 -9.75
N LYS A 344 -7.95 24.66 -9.18
CA LYS A 344 -7.65 25.94 -9.84
C LYS A 344 -6.20 26.09 -10.32
N ASN A 345 -5.24 25.52 -9.59
CA ASN A 345 -3.85 25.60 -10.02
C ASN A 345 -3.61 24.74 -11.25
N THR A 346 -4.24 23.57 -11.29
CA THR A 346 -4.18 22.68 -12.47
C THR A 346 -4.93 23.29 -13.66
N GLN A 347 -6.11 23.91 -13.43
CA GLN A 347 -6.81 24.64 -14.52
C GLN A 347 -5.93 25.70 -15.12
N LYS A 348 -5.30 26.56 -14.31
CA LYS A 348 -4.37 27.58 -14.80
C LYS A 348 -3.23 26.98 -15.63
N ARG A 349 -2.67 25.87 -15.22
CA ARG A 349 -1.60 25.18 -15.96
C ARG A 349 -2.10 24.62 -17.29
N ILE A 350 -3.34 24.13 -17.35
CA ILE A 350 -3.99 23.71 -18.59
C ILE A 350 -4.17 24.90 -19.52
N ASP A 351 -4.67 26.02 -19.01
CA ASP A 351 -4.81 27.27 -19.78
C ASP A 351 -3.48 27.77 -20.35
N ASP A 352 -2.43 27.77 -19.51
CA ASP A 352 -1.06 28.14 -19.93
C ASP A 352 -0.52 27.19 -20.99
N LEU A 353 -0.86 25.91 -20.96
CA LEU A 353 -0.49 24.92 -21.99
C LEU A 353 -1.23 25.19 -23.31
N ILE A 354 -2.57 25.38 -23.26
CA ILE A 354 -3.41 25.63 -24.44
C ILE A 354 -3.03 26.94 -25.12
N THR A 355 -2.76 27.99 -24.34
CA THR A 355 -2.44 29.32 -24.87
C THR A 355 -0.98 29.47 -25.28
N GLY A 356 -0.14 28.48 -24.98
CA GLY A 356 1.28 28.53 -25.31
C GLY A 356 2.07 29.54 -24.49
N VAL A 357 1.52 30.06 -23.38
CA VAL A 357 2.19 31.01 -22.49
C VAL A 357 3.45 30.37 -21.91
N GLU A 358 4.60 31.03 -22.07
CA GLU A 358 5.83 30.62 -21.43
C GLU A 358 5.74 30.93 -19.93
N ASN A 359 5.76 29.87 -19.14
CA ASN A 359 5.69 29.94 -17.68
C ASN A 359 6.80 29.06 -17.12
N GLU A 360 7.60 29.59 -16.20
CA GLU A 360 8.66 28.83 -15.52
C GLU A 360 8.13 27.60 -14.74
N GLU A 361 6.86 27.61 -14.35
CA GLU A 361 6.19 26.47 -13.71
C GLU A 361 5.92 25.30 -14.67
N ILE A 362 5.93 25.56 -16.00
CA ILE A 362 5.67 24.56 -17.04
C ILE A 362 6.99 24.12 -17.64
N ARG A 363 7.46 22.95 -17.23
CA ARG A 363 8.70 22.36 -17.74
C ARG A 363 8.53 21.93 -19.20
N THR A 364 9.64 22.00 -19.95
CA THR A 364 9.73 21.53 -21.35
C THR A 364 9.12 20.14 -21.54
N ILE A 365 9.41 19.19 -20.61
CA ILE A 365 8.83 17.84 -20.63
C ILE A 365 7.31 17.84 -20.67
N LEU A 366 6.65 18.73 -19.93
CA LEU A 366 5.18 18.81 -19.94
C LEU A 366 4.67 19.33 -21.28
N ARG A 367 5.33 20.34 -21.88
CA ARG A 367 4.98 20.85 -23.20
C ARG A 367 5.13 19.80 -24.28
N GLU A 368 6.27 19.09 -24.32
CA GLU A 368 6.50 17.98 -25.26
C GLU A 368 5.46 16.87 -25.13
N LYS A 369 5.02 16.55 -23.91
CA LYS A 369 3.98 15.57 -23.70
C LYS A 369 2.59 16.07 -24.09
N ALA A 370 2.28 17.33 -23.82
CA ALA A 370 1.04 17.97 -24.22
C ALA A 370 0.95 18.01 -25.76
N GLU A 371 2.01 18.43 -26.45
CA GLU A 371 2.09 18.44 -27.91
C GLU A 371 1.90 17.05 -28.52
N LYS A 372 2.57 16.04 -27.95
CA LYS A 372 2.45 14.64 -28.39
C LYS A 372 1.04 14.09 -28.26
N TYR A 373 0.25 14.54 -27.29
CA TYR A 373 -1.14 14.14 -27.07
C TYR A 373 -2.15 15.10 -27.70
N GLN A 374 -1.68 16.17 -28.40
CA GLN A 374 -2.54 17.15 -29.04
C GLN A 374 -3.58 17.73 -28.08
N LEU A 375 -3.14 18.14 -26.88
CA LEU A 375 -3.99 18.75 -25.85
C LEU A 375 -4.17 20.24 -26.15
N GLU A 376 -5.08 20.55 -27.09
CA GLU A 376 -5.26 21.90 -27.65
C GLU A 376 -6.44 22.66 -27.02
N LYS A 377 -7.37 21.97 -26.40
CA LYS A 377 -8.57 22.55 -25.78
C LYS A 377 -8.91 21.85 -24.46
N GLU A 378 -9.68 22.49 -23.59
CA GLU A 378 -10.06 21.94 -22.29
C GLU A 378 -10.63 20.52 -22.35
N THR A 379 -11.46 20.21 -23.34
CA THR A 379 -12.07 18.90 -23.52
C THR A 379 -11.10 17.78 -23.82
N ASP A 380 -9.86 18.10 -24.19
CA ASP A 380 -8.84 17.11 -24.48
C ASP A 380 -8.15 16.60 -23.19
N PHE A 381 -8.38 17.31 -22.06
CA PHE A 381 -7.83 16.94 -20.74
C PHE A 381 -8.72 15.97 -19.97
N GLN A 382 -9.39 15.06 -20.65
CA GLN A 382 -10.12 13.93 -20.11
C GLN A 382 -9.49 12.60 -20.51
N ASP A 383 -9.82 11.53 -19.79
CA ASP A 383 -9.33 10.18 -20.09
C ASP A 383 -7.80 10.05 -20.16
N LEU A 384 -7.11 10.92 -19.44
CA LEU A 384 -5.65 10.93 -19.49
C LEU A 384 -5.07 9.75 -18.71
N PRO A 385 -4.00 9.12 -19.25
CA PRO A 385 -3.28 8.11 -18.50
C PRO A 385 -2.65 8.71 -17.23
N LEU A 386 -2.55 7.90 -16.20
CA LEU A 386 -2.08 8.35 -14.87
C LEU A 386 -0.77 9.15 -14.94
N TRP A 387 0.22 8.68 -15.70
CA TRP A 387 1.51 9.34 -15.80
C TRP A 387 1.40 10.77 -16.38
N LEU A 388 0.52 10.98 -17.39
CA LEU A 388 0.29 12.30 -17.97
C LEU A 388 -0.49 13.21 -17.01
N ALA A 389 -1.53 12.69 -16.36
CA ALA A 389 -2.25 13.41 -15.31
C ALA A 389 -1.30 13.87 -14.19
N GLN A 390 -0.33 13.04 -13.80
CA GLN A 390 0.67 13.42 -12.80
C GLN A 390 1.58 14.55 -13.29
N TYR A 391 2.03 14.53 -14.54
CA TYR A 391 2.81 15.64 -15.10
C TYR A 391 2.01 16.94 -15.15
N ILE A 392 0.73 16.88 -15.52
CA ILE A 392 -0.14 18.07 -15.56
C ILE A 392 -0.36 18.63 -14.15
N VAL A 393 -0.69 17.78 -13.18
CA VAL A 393 -0.97 18.23 -11.80
C VAL A 393 0.30 18.63 -11.04
N TYR A 394 1.38 17.85 -11.16
CA TYR A 394 2.55 17.95 -10.28
C TYR A 394 3.85 18.30 -11.00
N ASN A 395 3.82 18.43 -12.31
CA ASN A 395 5.01 18.64 -13.16
C ASN A 395 6.09 17.56 -12.97
N ARG A 396 5.71 16.39 -12.51
CA ARG A 396 6.60 15.23 -12.28
C ARG A 396 5.82 13.93 -12.26
N HIS A 397 6.47 12.86 -12.64
CA HIS A 397 5.98 11.50 -12.43
C HIS A 397 6.35 11.02 -11.01
N ALA A 398 5.51 10.21 -10.38
CA ALA A 398 5.77 9.73 -9.01
C ALA A 398 7.08 8.90 -8.91
N GLU A 399 7.42 8.16 -9.95
CA GLU A 399 8.65 7.36 -10.00
C GLU A 399 9.89 8.22 -10.25
N ALA A 400 9.78 9.32 -10.99
CA ALA A 400 10.90 10.23 -11.25
C ALA A 400 11.36 11.02 -10.01
N SER A 401 10.53 11.12 -8.98
CA SER A 401 10.89 11.81 -7.75
C SER A 401 11.73 10.97 -6.77
N SER A 402 11.96 9.70 -7.09
CA SER A 402 12.69 8.75 -6.25
C SER A 402 14.13 8.47 -6.74
N LEU A 403 14.55 9.10 -7.82
CA LEU A 403 15.94 8.96 -8.29
C LEU A 403 16.85 9.83 -7.42
N GLU A 404 17.50 9.20 -6.47
CA GLU A 404 18.62 9.79 -5.75
C GLU A 404 19.85 9.74 -6.65
N LYS A 405 20.52 10.89 -6.82
CA LYS A 405 21.78 10.95 -7.56
C LYS A 405 22.90 11.26 -6.59
N TRP A 406 23.80 10.33 -6.43
CA TRP A 406 25.02 10.50 -5.67
C TRP A 406 26.18 10.72 -6.63
N THR A 407 26.86 11.84 -6.48
CA THR A 407 28.01 12.20 -7.31
C THR A 407 29.32 11.89 -6.62
N SER A 408 29.28 11.63 -5.32
CA SER A 408 30.44 11.30 -4.50
C SER A 408 30.10 10.24 -3.46
N VAL A 409 31.13 9.59 -2.92
CA VAL A 409 31.03 8.67 -1.77
C VAL A 409 30.44 9.38 -0.56
N ASN A 410 30.77 10.64 -0.36
CA ASN A 410 30.25 11.44 0.76
C ASN A 410 28.74 11.68 0.65
N ASP A 411 28.21 11.86 -0.56
CA ASP A 411 26.74 11.99 -0.76
C ASP A 411 26.04 10.71 -0.37
N LEU A 412 26.59 9.57 -0.77
CA LEU A 412 26.04 8.26 -0.40
C LEU A 412 26.16 8.01 1.11
N GLU A 413 27.24 8.42 1.74
CA GLU A 413 27.42 8.29 3.19
C GLU A 413 26.46 9.20 3.95
N THR A 414 26.26 10.42 3.50
CA THR A 414 25.25 11.35 4.04
C THR A 414 23.85 10.74 3.92
N TYR A 415 23.50 10.22 2.75
CA TYR A 415 22.24 9.53 2.54
C TYR A 415 22.06 8.35 3.49
N LEU A 416 23.07 7.47 3.64
CA LEU A 416 23.03 6.34 4.56
C LEU A 416 22.83 6.75 6.02
N ASN A 417 23.42 7.87 6.43
CA ASN A 417 23.28 8.41 7.78
C ASN A 417 21.89 9.05 8.03
N GLU A 418 21.32 9.66 7.00
CA GLU A 418 20.00 10.27 7.05
C GLU A 418 18.87 9.29 6.74
N PHE A 419 19.19 8.13 6.14
CA PHE A 419 18.21 7.11 5.78
C PHE A 419 17.47 6.61 7.01
N LYS A 420 16.27 7.13 7.18
CA LYS A 420 15.45 6.81 8.35
C LYS A 420 14.93 5.39 8.23
N GLN A 421 15.13 4.60 9.29
CA GLN A 421 14.61 3.22 9.43
C GLN A 421 13.10 3.07 9.21
N HIS A 422 12.43 4.08 8.67
CA HIS A 422 10.98 4.16 8.49
C HIS A 422 10.59 4.55 7.08
N SER A 423 11.56 4.70 6.17
CA SER A 423 11.31 5.07 4.77
C SER A 423 10.67 3.94 4.00
N LEU A 424 11.06 2.70 4.29
CA LEU A 424 10.47 1.52 3.66
C LEU A 424 9.49 0.82 4.58
N ARG A 425 8.48 0.18 4.01
CA ARG A 425 7.41 -0.51 4.76
C ARG A 425 7.87 -1.82 5.38
N ASN A 426 8.95 -2.40 4.86
CA ASN A 426 9.44 -3.70 5.25
C ASN A 426 10.83 -3.56 5.89
N PRO A 427 10.98 -3.85 7.19
CA PRO A 427 12.26 -3.76 7.89
C PRO A 427 13.36 -4.63 7.28
N ILE A 428 12.99 -5.79 6.68
CA ILE A 428 13.95 -6.67 6.02
C ILE A 428 14.47 -6.02 4.74
N VAL A 429 13.58 -5.48 3.91
CA VAL A 429 13.96 -4.76 2.69
C VAL A 429 14.81 -3.54 3.06
N GLU A 430 14.43 -2.81 4.09
CA GLU A 430 15.18 -1.67 4.62
C GLU A 430 16.61 -2.04 5.00
N GLN A 431 16.77 -3.17 5.68
CA GLN A 431 18.10 -3.70 6.05
C GLN A 431 18.88 -4.12 4.81
N VAL A 432 18.26 -4.84 3.88
CA VAL A 432 18.92 -5.27 2.63
C VAL A 432 19.38 -4.06 1.82
N VAL A 433 18.54 -3.06 1.62
CA VAL A 433 18.90 -1.82 0.90
C VAL A 433 20.07 -1.11 1.59
N THR A 434 20.00 -0.95 2.91
CA THR A 434 21.07 -0.30 3.68
C THR A 434 22.40 -1.04 3.53
N GLU A 435 22.41 -2.37 3.68
CA GLU A 435 23.63 -3.15 3.56
C GLU A 435 24.16 -3.17 2.12
N THR A 436 23.28 -3.24 1.12
CA THR A 436 23.67 -3.13 -0.30
C THR A 436 24.34 -1.79 -0.57
N LEU A 437 23.77 -0.68 -0.11
CA LEU A 437 24.35 0.65 -0.30
C LEU A 437 25.69 0.82 0.44
N ARG A 438 25.87 0.17 1.60
CA ARG A 438 27.17 0.14 2.29
C ARG A 438 28.22 -0.59 1.47
N VAL A 439 27.88 -1.75 0.89
CA VAL A 439 28.78 -2.48 -0.01
C VAL A 439 29.12 -1.65 -1.25
N VAL A 440 28.15 -0.97 -1.85
CA VAL A 440 28.39 -0.04 -2.97
C VAL A 440 29.34 1.08 -2.57
N ARG A 441 29.13 1.70 -1.41
CA ARG A 441 30.05 2.73 -0.88
C ARG A 441 31.47 2.20 -0.73
N ASP A 442 31.63 1.03 -0.15
CA ASP A 442 32.93 0.42 0.10
C ASP A 442 33.66 0.07 -1.20
N ILE A 443 32.92 -0.45 -2.20
CA ILE A 443 33.46 -0.69 -3.55
C ILE A 443 33.88 0.62 -4.20
N TRP A 444 33.04 1.63 -4.14
CA TRP A 444 33.33 2.96 -4.70
C TRP A 444 34.56 3.59 -4.07
N GLN A 445 34.69 3.49 -2.74
CA GLN A 445 35.87 3.98 -2.02
C GLN A 445 37.12 3.19 -2.36
N GLN A 446 37.04 1.86 -2.36
CA GLN A 446 38.21 0.99 -2.50
C GLN A 446 38.71 0.88 -3.95
N TYR A 447 37.82 0.72 -4.89
CA TYR A 447 38.17 0.50 -6.30
C TYR A 447 38.00 1.74 -7.16
N GLY A 448 37.03 2.56 -6.88
CA GLY A 448 36.77 3.81 -7.55
C GLY A 448 37.54 4.99 -6.98
N GLN A 449 38.28 4.80 -5.86
CA GLN A 449 39.00 5.86 -5.16
C GLN A 449 38.14 7.09 -4.86
N GLY A 450 36.81 6.90 -4.75
CA GLY A 450 35.84 7.96 -4.55
C GLY A 450 35.60 8.87 -5.76
N GLN A 451 36.12 8.52 -6.94
CA GLN A 451 35.98 9.32 -8.16
C GLN A 451 34.51 9.39 -8.58
N ALA A 452 34.08 10.59 -9.00
CA ALA A 452 32.78 10.77 -9.63
C ALA A 452 32.69 9.94 -10.92
N ASN A 453 31.49 9.42 -11.22
CA ASN A 453 31.23 8.60 -12.41
C ASN A 453 31.95 7.23 -12.45
N PHE A 454 32.33 6.67 -11.30
CA PHE A 454 32.82 5.30 -11.23
C PHE A 454 31.72 4.27 -11.57
N PHE A 455 30.48 4.56 -11.19
CA PHE A 455 29.31 3.83 -11.61
C PHE A 455 28.49 4.64 -12.60
N ASP A 456 28.07 4.05 -13.71
CA ASP A 456 27.11 4.67 -14.63
C ASP A 456 25.70 4.66 -14.05
N GLU A 457 25.26 3.48 -13.57
CA GLU A 457 23.97 3.30 -12.89
C GLU A 457 24.10 2.18 -11.84
N ILE A 458 23.30 2.29 -10.78
CA ILE A 458 23.18 1.28 -9.74
C ILE A 458 21.71 0.85 -9.67
N HIS A 459 21.43 -0.41 -10.00
CA HIS A 459 20.12 -1.02 -9.86
C HIS A 459 20.04 -1.83 -8.56
N ILE A 460 19.07 -1.50 -7.69
CA ILE A 460 18.86 -2.16 -6.40
C ILE A 460 17.45 -2.76 -6.34
#